data_e23944d5dab3afbe399c7bd230637530
#
_entry.id   e23944d5dab3afbe399c7bd230637530
#
_cell.length_a   1.000
_cell.length_b   1.000
_cell.length_c   1.000
_cell.angle_alpha   90.00
_cell.angle_beta   90.00
_cell.angle_gamma   90.00
#
_symmetry.space_group_name_H-M   'P 1'
#
loop_
_entity.id
_entity.type
_entity.pdbx_description
1 polymer ?
#
loop_
_entity_poly.entity_id
_entity_poly.type
_entity_poly.pdbx_seq_one_letter_code
_entity_poly.pdbx_strand_id
1 'polypeptide(L)'
;MTDAFVQPLLVWYDANKRSLPWRDKNNAYYTWVSEIMLQQTRVEAVKPYFERFIRELPDVPSLAACEEEKLLKLWEGLGYYSRVRNMQLAAREMTEKYNGKLPEDHSLLMSLKGIGSYTAGAIASIAYGIPVPAVDGNVFRVMTRLTEDEEDITRPVFRKKTEKALQDLIPADRPGDFNQAMMELGAVVCVPNGQPKCELCPVKNWCLARLHGTAEKYPVKAPKKPRTVEERTVLVIQDGNCTAICKRPPKGLLAGLYELPNVSGYLEREQALEYVKKLGTEPLFIEELPDAKHIFSHIEWRMKGYRIRVASLENTYTQGLLFADKKESEKNYAIPSAFGAYVKYMKEE
;
A
#
# COMPACT_ATOMS: atom_id res chain seq x y z
N MET A 1 -21.81 2.85 -25.17
CA MET A 1 -21.12 1.55 -25.20
C MET A 1 -22.21 0.49 -25.12
N THR A 2 -22.14 -0.55 -25.94
CA THR A 2 -23.14 -1.64 -25.89
C THR A 2 -22.76 -2.64 -24.79
N ASP A 3 -23.73 -3.25 -24.15
CA ASP A 3 -23.57 -4.33 -23.16
C ASP A 3 -23.06 -5.66 -23.76
N ALA A 4 -22.97 -5.71 -25.08
CA ALA A 4 -22.58 -6.90 -25.86
C ALA A 4 -21.23 -7.55 -25.45
N PHE A 5 -20.30 -6.79 -24.84
CA PHE A 5 -19.02 -7.34 -24.38
C PHE A 5 -19.09 -7.98 -22.99
N VAL A 6 -20.16 -7.76 -22.22
CA VAL A 6 -20.29 -8.20 -20.82
C VAL A 6 -20.25 -9.72 -20.72
N GLN A 7 -21.04 -10.42 -21.52
CA GLN A 7 -21.08 -11.89 -21.53
C GLN A 7 -19.74 -12.53 -21.95
N PRO A 8 -19.11 -12.14 -23.05
CA PRO A 8 -17.76 -12.61 -23.37
C PRO A 8 -16.72 -12.36 -22.30
N LEU A 9 -16.80 -11.22 -21.58
CA LEU A 9 -15.92 -10.90 -20.47
C LEU A 9 -16.14 -11.85 -19.28
N LEU A 10 -17.39 -12.12 -18.90
CA LEU A 10 -17.72 -13.02 -17.80
C LEU A 10 -17.34 -14.48 -18.08
N VAL A 11 -17.60 -14.97 -19.30
CA VAL A 11 -17.18 -16.31 -19.73
C VAL A 11 -15.66 -16.45 -19.66
N TRP A 12 -14.92 -15.45 -20.12
CA TRP A 12 -13.47 -15.43 -20.01
C TRP A 12 -13.02 -15.43 -18.54
N TYR A 13 -13.66 -14.63 -17.70
CA TYR A 13 -13.33 -14.54 -16.27
C TYR A 13 -13.50 -15.89 -15.58
N ASP A 14 -14.58 -16.59 -15.81
CA ASP A 14 -14.84 -17.91 -15.22
C ASP A 14 -13.73 -18.91 -15.56
N ALA A 15 -13.20 -18.86 -16.80
CA ALA A 15 -12.15 -19.76 -17.28
C ALA A 15 -10.72 -19.34 -16.87
N ASN A 16 -10.48 -18.03 -16.56
CA ASN A 16 -9.12 -17.48 -16.45
C ASN A 16 -8.83 -16.78 -15.12
N LYS A 17 -9.81 -16.65 -14.24
CA LYS A 17 -9.63 -15.97 -12.94
C LYS A 17 -8.56 -16.67 -12.10
N ARG A 18 -7.64 -15.88 -11.55
CA ARG A 18 -6.61 -16.39 -10.64
C ARG A 18 -7.24 -16.86 -9.32
N SER A 19 -6.77 -17.98 -8.77
CA SER A 19 -7.08 -18.35 -7.39
C SER A 19 -6.33 -17.44 -6.44
N LEU A 20 -7.08 -16.74 -5.57
CA LEU A 20 -6.53 -15.78 -4.62
C LEU A 20 -7.15 -16.05 -3.23
N PRO A 21 -6.37 -15.97 -2.12
CA PRO A 21 -6.84 -16.34 -0.78
C PRO A 21 -8.08 -15.59 -0.28
N TRP A 22 -8.35 -14.43 -0.84
CA TRP A 22 -9.48 -13.56 -0.48
C TRP A 22 -10.72 -13.73 -1.35
N ARG A 23 -10.66 -14.59 -2.40
CA ARG A 23 -11.78 -14.79 -3.35
C ARG A 23 -12.72 -15.93 -2.98
N ASP A 24 -12.25 -16.90 -2.21
CA ASP A 24 -12.94 -18.20 -2.06
C ASP A 24 -14.12 -18.20 -1.08
N LYS A 25 -14.43 -17.09 -0.40
CA LYS A 25 -15.38 -17.11 0.73
C LYS A 25 -16.48 -16.04 0.72
N ASN A 26 -16.63 -15.22 -0.31
CA ASN A 26 -17.58 -14.08 -0.35
C ASN A 26 -17.66 -13.31 0.98
N ASN A 27 -16.51 -13.08 1.61
CA ASN A 27 -16.41 -12.48 2.92
C ASN A 27 -16.08 -10.99 2.78
N ALA A 28 -16.98 -10.13 3.26
CA ALA A 28 -16.81 -8.67 3.17
C ALA A 28 -15.55 -8.16 3.85
N TYR A 29 -15.16 -8.75 5.00
CA TYR A 29 -13.95 -8.40 5.70
C TYR A 29 -12.70 -8.80 4.89
N TYR A 30 -12.68 -9.97 4.29
CA TYR A 30 -11.58 -10.43 3.43
C TYR A 30 -11.45 -9.57 2.17
N THR A 31 -12.58 -9.24 1.55
CA THR A 31 -12.61 -8.30 0.41
C THR A 31 -12.04 -6.96 0.83
N TRP A 32 -12.51 -6.38 1.93
CA TRP A 32 -12.00 -5.10 2.42
C TRP A 32 -10.50 -5.12 2.71
N VAL A 33 -10.00 -6.10 3.48
CA VAL A 33 -8.58 -6.22 3.83
C VAL A 33 -7.73 -6.35 2.57
N SER A 34 -8.11 -7.24 1.65
CA SER A 34 -7.35 -7.44 0.41
C SER A 34 -7.33 -6.21 -0.47
N GLU A 35 -8.47 -5.53 -0.64
CA GLU A 35 -8.56 -4.33 -1.46
C GLU A 35 -7.70 -3.18 -0.93
N ILE A 36 -7.63 -3.02 0.40
CA ILE A 36 -6.73 -2.03 0.99
C ILE A 36 -5.26 -2.45 0.85
N MET A 37 -4.92 -3.73 1.00
CA MET A 37 -3.55 -4.21 0.82
C MET A 37 -3.07 -4.07 -0.63
N LEU A 38 -3.93 -4.33 -1.59
CA LEU A 38 -3.65 -4.24 -3.03
C LEU A 38 -3.45 -2.81 -3.55
N GLN A 39 -3.84 -1.79 -2.78
CA GLN A 39 -3.55 -0.41 -3.15
C GLN A 39 -2.03 -0.21 -3.29
N GLN A 40 -1.55 0.00 -4.53
CA GLN A 40 -0.15 0.22 -4.88
C GLN A 40 0.82 -0.94 -4.54
N THR A 41 0.28 -2.14 -4.25
CA THR A 41 1.07 -3.35 -3.94
C THR A 41 0.68 -4.47 -4.92
N ARG A 42 1.67 -5.22 -5.40
CA ARG A 42 1.45 -6.33 -6.33
C ARG A 42 0.78 -7.50 -5.63
N VAL A 43 -0.09 -8.21 -6.33
CA VAL A 43 -0.86 -9.37 -5.82
C VAL A 43 0.02 -10.41 -5.12
N GLU A 44 1.12 -10.83 -5.77
CA GLU A 44 2.01 -11.85 -5.21
C GLU A 44 2.68 -11.41 -3.89
N ALA A 45 2.98 -10.12 -3.76
CA ALA A 45 3.51 -9.59 -2.51
C ALA A 45 2.44 -9.52 -1.41
N VAL A 46 1.17 -9.31 -1.76
CA VAL A 46 0.07 -9.21 -0.79
C VAL A 46 -0.31 -10.55 -0.17
N LYS A 47 -0.24 -11.66 -0.92
CA LYS A 47 -0.68 -12.99 -0.46
C LYS A 47 -0.17 -13.36 0.95
N PRO A 48 1.14 -13.39 1.23
CA PRO A 48 1.65 -13.76 2.56
C PRO A 48 1.26 -12.76 3.65
N TYR A 49 1.09 -11.49 3.32
CA TYR A 49 0.61 -10.47 4.27
C TYR A 49 -0.84 -10.69 4.64
N PHE A 50 -1.68 -10.95 3.65
CA PHE A 50 -3.10 -11.21 3.85
C PHE A 50 -3.31 -12.44 4.75
N GLU A 51 -2.65 -13.56 4.45
CA GLU A 51 -2.76 -14.79 5.22
C GLU A 51 -2.33 -14.59 6.68
N ARG A 52 -1.22 -13.89 6.91
CA ARG A 52 -0.75 -13.54 8.25
C ARG A 52 -1.72 -12.61 8.96
N PHE A 53 -2.20 -11.58 8.27
CA PHE A 53 -3.10 -10.57 8.84
C PHE A 53 -4.43 -11.20 9.27
N ILE A 54 -5.06 -12.02 8.41
CA ILE A 54 -6.33 -12.69 8.73
C ILE A 54 -6.18 -13.72 9.84
N ARG A 55 -5.04 -14.40 9.95
CA ARG A 55 -4.77 -15.32 11.05
C ARG A 55 -4.70 -14.60 12.39
N GLU A 56 -4.07 -13.43 12.44
CA GLU A 56 -3.90 -12.63 13.66
C GLU A 56 -5.12 -11.77 14.00
N LEU A 57 -5.83 -11.30 13.00
CA LEU A 57 -6.97 -10.40 13.07
C LEU A 57 -8.08 -10.93 12.14
N PRO A 58 -8.83 -11.97 12.57
CA PRO A 58 -9.75 -12.70 11.70
C PRO A 58 -11.03 -11.95 11.34
N ASP A 59 -11.36 -10.87 12.05
CA ASP A 59 -12.61 -10.12 11.94
C ASP A 59 -12.47 -8.64 12.29
N VAL A 60 -13.56 -7.90 12.11
CA VAL A 60 -13.62 -6.46 12.41
C VAL A 60 -13.37 -6.17 13.91
N PRO A 61 -13.99 -6.89 14.88
CA PRO A 61 -13.72 -6.64 16.29
C PRO A 61 -12.26 -6.85 16.70
N SER A 62 -11.60 -7.88 16.21
CA SER A 62 -10.18 -8.13 16.49
C SER A 62 -9.27 -7.03 15.93
N LEU A 63 -9.59 -6.51 14.73
CA LEU A 63 -8.89 -5.36 14.15
C LEU A 63 -9.14 -4.08 14.98
N ALA A 64 -10.37 -3.85 15.42
CA ALA A 64 -10.74 -2.68 16.23
C ALA A 64 -9.98 -2.65 17.57
N ALA A 65 -9.85 -3.81 18.22
CA ALA A 65 -9.22 -3.98 19.52
C ALA A 65 -7.68 -4.09 19.47
N CYS A 66 -7.10 -4.31 18.29
CA CYS A 66 -5.66 -4.51 18.14
C CYS A 66 -4.87 -3.28 18.62
N GLU A 67 -3.79 -3.51 19.37
CA GLU A 67 -2.87 -2.43 19.72
C GLU A 67 -2.15 -1.89 18.49
N GLU A 68 -1.95 -0.56 18.43
CA GLU A 68 -1.39 0.10 17.24
C GLU A 68 0.00 -0.43 16.88
N GLU A 69 0.86 -0.72 17.84
CA GLU A 69 2.21 -1.22 17.57
C GLU A 69 2.17 -2.61 16.91
N LYS A 70 1.35 -3.52 17.42
CA LYS A 70 1.11 -4.83 16.80
C LYS A 70 0.54 -4.68 15.40
N LEU A 71 -0.42 -3.77 15.22
CA LEU A 71 -1.05 -3.51 13.93
C LEU A 71 -0.05 -3.00 12.88
N LEU A 72 0.78 -2.03 13.26
CA LEU A 72 1.84 -1.50 12.40
C LEU A 72 2.89 -2.55 12.06
N LYS A 73 3.20 -3.44 13.01
CA LYS A 73 4.13 -4.55 12.78
C LYS A 73 3.57 -5.58 11.80
N LEU A 74 2.28 -5.91 11.88
CA LEU A 74 1.61 -6.78 10.90
C LEU A 74 1.59 -6.19 9.49
N TRP A 75 1.63 -4.85 9.37
CA TRP A 75 1.61 -4.11 8.11
C TRP A 75 3.00 -3.77 7.57
N GLU A 76 4.06 -4.07 8.34
CA GLU A 76 5.44 -3.74 7.97
C GLU A 76 5.82 -4.32 6.60
N GLY A 77 6.36 -3.47 5.72
CA GLY A 77 6.73 -3.82 4.35
C GLY A 77 5.69 -3.46 3.28
N LEU A 78 4.41 -3.33 3.62
CA LEU A 78 3.36 -2.90 2.66
C LEU A 78 3.39 -1.39 2.37
N GLY A 79 3.98 -0.58 3.26
CA GLY A 79 4.02 0.87 3.12
C GLY A 79 2.65 1.55 3.29
N TYR A 80 2.62 2.89 3.12
CA TYR A 80 1.38 3.67 3.27
C TYR A 80 0.59 3.30 4.52
N TYR A 81 1.20 3.36 5.68
CA TYR A 81 0.67 2.91 6.97
C TYR A 81 -0.62 3.63 7.41
N SER A 82 -0.90 4.80 6.83
CA SER A 82 -2.20 5.47 7.00
C SER A 82 -3.38 4.59 6.57
N ARG A 83 -3.17 3.64 5.64
CA ARG A 83 -4.20 2.70 5.21
C ARG A 83 -4.66 1.83 6.38
N VAL A 84 -3.74 1.16 7.05
CA VAL A 84 -4.10 0.25 8.16
C VAL A 84 -4.62 1.01 9.37
N ARG A 85 -4.13 2.22 9.65
CA ARG A 85 -4.71 3.09 10.69
C ARG A 85 -6.14 3.49 10.37
N ASN A 86 -6.42 3.88 9.12
CA ASN A 86 -7.79 4.17 8.69
C ASN A 86 -8.68 2.93 8.77
N MET A 87 -8.16 1.75 8.44
CA MET A 87 -8.88 0.49 8.63
C MET A 87 -9.24 0.27 10.10
N GLN A 88 -8.31 0.50 11.03
CA GLN A 88 -8.62 0.36 12.46
C GLN A 88 -9.66 1.36 12.94
N LEU A 89 -9.59 2.62 12.49
CA LEU A 89 -10.61 3.61 12.81
C LEU A 89 -11.99 3.20 12.29
N ALA A 90 -12.07 2.72 11.04
CA ALA A 90 -13.30 2.19 10.48
C ALA A 90 -13.79 0.94 11.23
N ALA A 91 -12.88 0.04 11.64
CA ALA A 91 -13.23 -1.14 12.42
C ALA A 91 -13.83 -0.80 13.79
N ARG A 92 -13.28 0.21 14.47
CA ARG A 92 -13.85 0.73 15.73
C ARG A 92 -15.25 1.30 15.51
N GLU A 93 -15.43 2.13 14.49
CA GLU A 93 -16.76 2.66 14.14
C GLU A 93 -17.75 1.54 13.79
N MET A 94 -17.32 0.53 13.02
CA MET A 94 -18.17 -0.63 12.72
C MET A 94 -18.52 -1.45 13.96
N THR A 95 -17.63 -1.56 14.91
CA THR A 95 -17.91 -2.26 16.18
C THR A 95 -18.95 -1.50 17.00
N GLU A 96 -18.87 -0.17 17.03
CA GLU A 96 -19.81 0.68 17.77
C GLU A 96 -21.21 0.77 17.13
N LYS A 97 -21.27 0.92 15.79
CA LYS A 97 -22.51 1.26 15.08
C LYS A 97 -23.15 0.11 14.31
N TYR A 98 -22.34 -0.90 13.91
CA TYR A 98 -22.78 -1.96 13.00
C TYR A 98 -22.49 -3.38 13.53
N ASN A 99 -22.46 -3.55 14.86
CA ASN A 99 -22.25 -4.84 15.53
C ASN A 99 -20.99 -5.60 15.05
N GLY A 100 -19.91 -4.86 14.73
CA GLY A 100 -18.64 -5.44 14.26
C GLY A 100 -18.70 -6.04 12.86
N LYS A 101 -19.63 -5.60 12.02
CA LYS A 101 -19.76 -6.05 10.62
C LYS A 101 -19.67 -4.88 9.65
N LEU A 102 -19.22 -5.14 8.43
CA LEU A 102 -19.34 -4.15 7.36
C LEU A 102 -20.81 -3.96 6.99
N PRO A 103 -21.28 -2.71 6.84
CA PRO A 103 -22.67 -2.46 6.45
C PRO A 103 -22.94 -2.92 5.01
N GLU A 104 -24.13 -3.51 4.80
CA GLU A 104 -24.61 -3.98 3.49
C GLU A 104 -25.25 -2.84 2.67
N ASP A 105 -24.62 -1.67 2.71
CA ASP A 105 -25.08 -0.48 2.00
C ASP A 105 -23.86 0.31 1.48
N HIS A 106 -23.89 0.64 0.20
CA HIS A 106 -22.77 1.32 -0.47
C HIS A 106 -22.50 2.71 0.11
N SER A 107 -23.54 3.47 0.47
CA SER A 107 -23.39 4.83 1.02
C SER A 107 -22.81 4.79 2.44
N LEU A 108 -23.26 3.83 3.26
CA LEU A 108 -22.70 3.60 4.59
C LEU A 108 -21.24 3.14 4.51
N LEU A 109 -20.90 2.24 3.57
CA LEU A 109 -19.49 1.87 3.33
C LEU A 109 -18.63 3.09 2.99
N MET A 110 -19.11 3.97 2.12
CA MET A 110 -18.41 5.20 1.74
C MET A 110 -18.23 6.20 2.89
N SER A 111 -19.06 6.16 3.91
CA SER A 111 -18.94 7.04 5.07
C SER A 111 -17.81 6.64 6.02
N LEU A 112 -17.34 5.38 5.94
CA LEU A 112 -16.29 4.84 6.81
C LEU A 112 -14.91 5.38 6.46
N LYS A 113 -14.08 5.58 7.47
CA LYS A 113 -12.75 6.15 7.30
C LYS A 113 -11.86 5.29 6.40
N GLY A 114 -11.34 5.89 5.32
CA GLY A 114 -10.43 5.20 4.40
C GLY A 114 -11.09 4.29 3.36
N ILE A 115 -12.43 4.25 3.32
CA ILE A 115 -13.21 3.56 2.30
C ILE A 115 -13.70 4.61 1.29
N GLY A 116 -13.11 4.60 0.10
CA GLY A 116 -13.53 5.46 -1.02
C GLY A 116 -14.45 4.71 -1.99
N SER A 117 -14.92 5.39 -3.06
CA SER A 117 -15.85 4.84 -4.06
C SER A 117 -15.41 3.48 -4.61
N TYR A 118 -14.11 3.33 -4.91
CA TYR A 118 -13.56 2.06 -5.38
C TYR A 118 -13.73 0.93 -4.35
N THR A 119 -13.25 1.14 -3.12
CA THR A 119 -13.28 0.10 -2.08
C THR A 119 -14.72 -0.21 -1.67
N ALA A 120 -15.58 0.80 -1.56
CA ALA A 120 -17.01 0.61 -1.28
C ALA A 120 -17.69 -0.18 -2.40
N GLY A 121 -17.43 0.16 -3.67
CA GLY A 121 -17.95 -0.57 -4.82
C GLY A 121 -17.48 -2.02 -4.86
N ALA A 122 -16.20 -2.29 -4.55
CA ALA A 122 -15.67 -3.65 -4.50
C ALA A 122 -16.35 -4.48 -3.39
N ILE A 123 -16.45 -3.95 -2.16
CA ILE A 123 -17.11 -4.65 -1.06
C ILE A 123 -18.58 -4.88 -1.38
N ALA A 124 -19.30 -3.85 -1.80
CA ALA A 124 -20.74 -3.92 -2.07
C ALA A 124 -21.04 -4.93 -3.19
N SER A 125 -20.27 -4.94 -4.26
CA SER A 125 -20.53 -5.84 -5.39
C SER A 125 -20.04 -7.27 -5.15
N ILE A 126 -18.85 -7.46 -4.60
CA ILE A 126 -18.22 -8.77 -4.45
C ILE A 126 -18.82 -9.54 -3.26
N ALA A 127 -18.99 -8.86 -2.12
CA ALA A 127 -19.47 -9.55 -0.92
C ALA A 127 -21.00 -9.55 -0.78
N TYR A 128 -21.66 -8.50 -1.26
CA TYR A 128 -23.10 -8.31 -1.04
C TYR A 128 -23.94 -8.38 -2.32
N GLY A 129 -23.32 -8.54 -3.49
CA GLY A 129 -24.05 -8.63 -4.76
C GLY A 129 -24.79 -7.35 -5.17
N ILE A 130 -24.42 -6.21 -4.60
CA ILE A 130 -25.04 -4.92 -4.95
C ILE A 130 -24.46 -4.44 -6.28
N PRO A 131 -25.28 -4.12 -7.29
CA PRO A 131 -24.79 -3.75 -8.63
C PRO A 131 -24.26 -2.31 -8.67
N VAL A 132 -23.07 -2.12 -8.12
CA VAL A 132 -22.31 -0.85 -8.14
C VAL A 132 -20.90 -1.08 -8.68
N PRO A 133 -20.36 -0.15 -9.48
CA PRO A 133 -19.03 -0.31 -10.09
C PRO A 133 -17.90 -0.12 -9.08
N ALA A 134 -16.80 -0.86 -9.31
CA ALA A 134 -15.52 -0.69 -8.61
C ALA A 134 -14.45 -0.28 -9.63
N VAL A 135 -14.05 1.00 -9.63
CA VAL A 135 -13.17 1.56 -10.66
C VAL A 135 -11.77 1.82 -10.10
N ASP A 136 -10.84 0.92 -10.41
CA ASP A 136 -9.41 1.04 -10.10
C ASP A 136 -8.59 1.51 -11.33
N GLY A 137 -7.28 1.55 -11.18
CA GLY A 137 -6.38 1.89 -12.29
C GLY A 137 -6.38 0.89 -13.45
N ASN A 138 -6.73 -0.38 -13.19
CA ASN A 138 -6.87 -1.39 -14.25
C ASN A 138 -8.14 -1.14 -15.05
N VAL A 139 -9.24 -0.89 -14.36
CA VAL A 139 -10.53 -0.58 -14.97
C VAL A 139 -10.44 0.70 -15.80
N PHE A 140 -9.82 1.77 -15.29
CA PHE A 140 -9.58 2.99 -16.08
C PHE A 140 -8.83 2.69 -17.37
N ARG A 141 -7.78 1.90 -17.32
CA ARG A 141 -6.98 1.54 -18.52
C ARG A 141 -7.79 0.75 -19.52
N VAL A 142 -8.57 -0.23 -19.06
CA VAL A 142 -9.44 -1.03 -19.92
C VAL A 142 -10.48 -0.12 -20.60
N MET A 143 -11.17 0.71 -19.82
CA MET A 143 -12.21 1.60 -20.32
C MET A 143 -11.68 2.63 -21.32
N THR A 144 -10.56 3.29 -21.01
CA THR A 144 -9.95 4.27 -21.94
C THR A 144 -9.52 3.63 -23.24
N ARG A 145 -9.01 2.39 -23.23
CA ARG A 145 -8.65 1.67 -24.45
C ARG A 145 -9.86 1.20 -25.25
N LEU A 146 -10.92 0.78 -24.57
CA LEU A 146 -12.17 0.41 -25.21
C LEU A 146 -12.78 1.58 -26.01
N THR A 147 -12.71 2.79 -25.45
CA THR A 147 -13.38 3.98 -25.99
C THR A 147 -12.45 5.00 -26.64
N GLU A 148 -11.13 4.79 -26.61
CA GLU A 148 -10.11 5.79 -26.99
C GLU A 148 -10.30 7.15 -26.31
N ASP A 149 -10.68 7.13 -25.04
CA ASP A 149 -10.91 8.34 -24.25
C ASP A 149 -9.56 9.01 -23.90
N GLU A 150 -9.34 10.22 -24.40
CA GLU A 150 -8.12 11.00 -24.23
C GLU A 150 -8.12 11.86 -22.94
N GLU A 151 -9.21 11.81 -22.19
CA GLU A 151 -9.31 12.58 -20.95
C GLU A 151 -8.33 12.03 -19.89
N ASP A 152 -7.70 12.95 -19.14
CA ASP A 152 -6.79 12.58 -18.06
C ASP A 152 -7.51 11.82 -16.93
N ILE A 153 -7.14 10.54 -16.76
CA ILE A 153 -7.76 9.65 -15.77
C ILE A 153 -7.52 10.07 -14.31
N THR A 154 -6.62 11.03 -14.06
CA THR A 154 -6.37 11.53 -12.70
C THR A 154 -7.41 12.56 -12.25
N ARG A 155 -8.24 13.07 -13.18
CA ARG A 155 -9.27 14.06 -12.88
C ARG A 155 -10.51 13.43 -12.23
N PRO A 156 -11.05 14.02 -11.16
CA PRO A 156 -12.24 13.49 -10.48
C PRO A 156 -13.48 13.36 -11.40
N VAL A 157 -13.60 14.27 -12.39
CA VAL A 157 -14.68 14.24 -13.39
C VAL A 157 -14.61 12.96 -14.21
N PHE A 158 -13.40 12.55 -14.64
CA PHE A 158 -13.21 11.31 -15.40
C PHE A 158 -13.66 10.08 -14.60
N ARG A 159 -13.34 10.03 -13.32
CA ARG A 159 -13.79 8.94 -12.44
C ARG A 159 -15.31 8.82 -12.45
N LYS A 160 -16.02 9.92 -12.18
CA LYS A 160 -17.49 9.94 -12.16
C LYS A 160 -18.11 9.52 -13.52
N LYS A 161 -17.51 9.97 -14.63
CA LYS A 161 -17.91 9.57 -15.99
C LYS A 161 -17.77 8.06 -16.19
N THR A 162 -16.65 7.48 -15.76
CA THR A 162 -16.38 6.04 -15.90
C THR A 162 -17.30 5.21 -14.98
N GLU A 163 -17.48 5.64 -13.73
CA GLU A 163 -18.40 4.99 -12.78
C GLU A 163 -19.82 4.97 -13.34
N LYS A 164 -20.30 6.09 -13.91
CA LYS A 164 -21.62 6.16 -14.54
C LYS A 164 -21.74 5.22 -15.75
N ALA A 165 -20.74 5.22 -16.62
CA ALA A 165 -20.74 4.34 -17.82
C ALA A 165 -20.75 2.85 -17.43
N LEU A 166 -20.07 2.47 -16.35
CA LEU A 166 -20.05 1.09 -15.86
C LEU A 166 -21.33 0.74 -15.09
N GLN A 167 -21.97 1.71 -14.43
CA GLN A 167 -23.25 1.50 -13.76
C GLN A 167 -24.35 1.02 -14.72
N ASP A 168 -24.32 1.52 -15.95
CA ASP A 168 -25.27 1.15 -17.00
C ASP A 168 -24.97 -0.25 -17.62
N LEU A 169 -23.79 -0.82 -17.34
CA LEU A 169 -23.29 -2.07 -17.91
C LEU A 169 -23.24 -3.23 -16.90
N ILE A 170 -23.18 -2.91 -15.62
CA ILE A 170 -22.99 -3.92 -14.58
C ILE A 170 -24.22 -4.83 -14.47
N PRO A 171 -24.06 -6.17 -14.64
CA PRO A 171 -25.18 -7.10 -14.56
C PRO A 171 -25.66 -7.26 -13.12
N ALA A 172 -26.99 -7.27 -12.94
CA ALA A 172 -27.60 -7.34 -11.61
C ALA A 172 -27.41 -8.70 -10.94
N ASP A 173 -27.23 -9.77 -11.71
CA ASP A 173 -27.05 -11.14 -11.24
C ASP A 173 -25.60 -11.48 -10.88
N ARG A 174 -24.60 -10.79 -11.48
CA ARG A 174 -23.19 -11.07 -11.31
C ARG A 174 -22.30 -9.80 -11.15
N PRO A 175 -22.68 -8.83 -10.30
CA PRO A 175 -21.97 -7.54 -10.23
C PRO A 175 -20.53 -7.68 -9.72
N GLY A 176 -20.31 -8.55 -8.73
CA GLY A 176 -18.96 -8.82 -8.20
C GLY A 176 -18.04 -9.48 -9.21
N ASP A 177 -18.56 -10.45 -9.98
CA ASP A 177 -17.80 -11.10 -11.05
C ASP A 177 -17.44 -10.12 -12.16
N PHE A 178 -18.36 -9.23 -12.54
CA PHE A 178 -18.11 -8.21 -13.55
C PHE A 178 -16.99 -7.25 -13.14
N ASN A 179 -17.04 -6.72 -11.91
CA ASN A 179 -15.98 -5.84 -11.39
C ASN A 179 -14.64 -6.56 -11.33
N GLN A 180 -14.62 -7.79 -10.81
CA GLN A 180 -13.40 -8.60 -10.76
C GLN A 180 -12.89 -8.95 -12.16
N ALA A 181 -13.75 -9.24 -13.12
CA ALA A 181 -13.39 -9.51 -14.50
C ALA A 181 -12.71 -8.32 -15.18
N MET A 182 -13.24 -7.12 -14.99
CA MET A 182 -12.63 -5.89 -15.49
C MET A 182 -11.25 -5.63 -14.90
N MET A 183 -11.09 -5.83 -13.58
CA MET A 183 -9.80 -5.71 -12.90
C MET A 183 -8.81 -6.79 -13.37
N GLU A 184 -9.26 -8.05 -13.49
CA GLU A 184 -8.44 -9.18 -13.92
C GLU A 184 -7.97 -9.00 -15.36
N LEU A 185 -8.87 -8.58 -16.26
CA LEU A 185 -8.55 -8.26 -17.66
C LEU A 185 -7.42 -7.22 -17.73
N GLY A 186 -7.53 -6.14 -16.92
CA GLY A 186 -6.49 -5.13 -16.80
C GLY A 186 -5.17 -5.68 -16.27
N ALA A 187 -5.22 -6.59 -15.30
CA ALA A 187 -4.02 -7.11 -14.66
C ALA A 187 -3.22 -8.09 -15.54
N VAL A 188 -3.88 -8.95 -16.34
CA VAL A 188 -3.21 -10.08 -17.00
C VAL A 188 -3.20 -10.02 -18.52
N VAL A 189 -4.13 -9.29 -19.16
CA VAL A 189 -4.26 -9.16 -20.62
C VAL A 189 -3.99 -7.73 -21.08
N CYS A 190 -4.77 -6.77 -20.60
CA CYS A 190 -4.69 -5.36 -20.96
C CYS A 190 -3.65 -4.64 -20.08
N VAL A 191 -2.40 -5.13 -20.08
CA VAL A 191 -1.32 -4.72 -19.17
C VAL A 191 -0.91 -3.25 -19.31
N PRO A 192 -0.35 -2.62 -18.25
CA PRO A 192 0.00 -1.19 -18.26
C PRO A 192 1.29 -0.87 -19.01
N ASN A 193 2.23 -1.80 -19.04
CA ASN A 193 3.57 -1.60 -19.60
C ASN A 193 3.80 -2.56 -20.77
N GLY A 194 4.30 -2.03 -21.89
CA GLY A 194 4.50 -2.77 -23.11
C GLY A 194 3.19 -3.09 -23.84
N GLN A 195 3.29 -3.95 -24.85
CA GLN A 195 2.17 -4.27 -25.72
C GLN A 195 1.13 -5.14 -24.98
N PRO A 196 -0.14 -4.73 -24.93
CA PRO A 196 -1.20 -5.56 -24.38
C PRO A 196 -1.45 -6.81 -25.23
N LYS A 197 -1.92 -7.89 -24.60
CA LYS A 197 -2.18 -9.18 -25.27
C LYS A 197 -3.54 -9.17 -25.97
N CYS A 198 -3.73 -8.27 -26.95
CA CYS A 198 -5.02 -8.01 -27.58
C CYS A 198 -5.65 -9.24 -28.23
N GLU A 199 -4.87 -10.18 -28.76
CA GLU A 199 -5.40 -11.39 -29.39
C GLU A 199 -6.06 -12.36 -28.38
N LEU A 200 -5.65 -12.31 -27.13
CA LEU A 200 -6.23 -13.09 -26.03
C LEU A 200 -7.38 -12.34 -25.33
N CYS A 201 -7.66 -11.11 -25.75
CA CYS A 201 -8.64 -10.26 -25.07
C CYS A 201 -10.08 -10.67 -25.41
N PRO A 202 -10.93 -10.98 -24.41
CA PRO A 202 -12.32 -11.37 -24.66
C PRO A 202 -13.18 -10.26 -25.26
N VAL A 203 -12.75 -9.00 -25.08
CA VAL A 203 -13.48 -7.82 -25.52
C VAL A 203 -12.83 -7.14 -26.74
N LYS A 204 -11.93 -7.83 -27.43
CA LYS A 204 -11.15 -7.28 -28.54
C LYS A 204 -11.98 -6.72 -29.70
N ASN A 205 -13.16 -7.28 -29.96
CA ASN A 205 -14.02 -6.87 -31.05
C ASN A 205 -14.74 -5.52 -30.80
N TRP A 206 -14.77 -5.06 -29.57
CA TRP A 206 -15.36 -3.78 -29.14
C TRP A 206 -14.31 -2.73 -28.77
N CYS A 207 -13.01 -3.06 -28.91
CA CYS A 207 -11.92 -2.18 -28.48
C CYS A 207 -11.44 -1.27 -29.61
N LEU A 208 -11.73 0.04 -29.53
CA LEU A 208 -11.31 1.02 -30.52
C LEU A 208 -9.78 1.14 -30.58
N ALA A 209 -9.10 1.17 -29.42
CA ALA A 209 -7.65 1.28 -29.38
C ALA A 209 -6.93 0.07 -30.01
N ARG A 210 -7.55 -1.14 -29.99
CA ARG A 210 -7.06 -2.29 -30.75
C ARG A 210 -7.29 -2.10 -32.25
N LEU A 211 -8.48 -1.68 -32.60
CA LEU A 211 -8.86 -1.48 -34.00
C LEU A 211 -7.92 -0.48 -34.71
N HIS A 212 -7.57 0.60 -34.03
CA HIS A 212 -6.72 1.67 -34.57
C HIS A 212 -5.22 1.51 -34.22
N GLY A 213 -4.83 0.48 -33.50
CA GLY A 213 -3.43 0.26 -33.10
C GLY A 213 -2.89 1.30 -32.08
N THR A 214 -3.76 1.92 -31.28
CA THR A 214 -3.41 3.03 -30.37
C THR A 214 -3.34 2.66 -28.90
N ALA A 215 -3.41 1.37 -28.55
CA ALA A 215 -3.56 0.90 -27.19
C ALA A 215 -2.47 1.42 -26.22
N GLU A 216 -1.26 1.66 -26.68
CA GLU A 216 -0.16 2.18 -25.84
C GLU A 216 -0.30 3.66 -25.49
N LYS A 217 -1.12 4.42 -26.24
CA LYS A 217 -1.39 5.83 -25.94
C LYS A 217 -2.28 6.02 -24.71
N TYR A 218 -3.01 4.97 -24.30
CA TYR A 218 -3.98 5.02 -23.21
C TYR A 218 -3.57 4.17 -22.00
N PRO A 219 -3.88 4.63 -20.77
CA PRO A 219 -4.61 5.85 -20.42
C PRO A 219 -3.73 7.11 -20.46
N VAL A 220 -4.31 8.24 -20.77
CA VAL A 220 -3.65 9.56 -20.66
C VAL A 220 -3.56 9.96 -19.20
N LYS A 221 -2.39 10.49 -18.80
CA LYS A 221 -2.14 11.01 -17.44
C LYS A 221 -1.34 12.28 -17.53
N ALA A 222 -1.72 13.26 -16.73
CA ALA A 222 -0.88 14.45 -16.54
C ALA A 222 0.52 14.08 -16.03
N PRO A 223 1.56 14.81 -16.43
CA PRO A 223 2.90 14.60 -15.93
C PRO A 223 2.95 14.83 -14.42
N LYS A 224 3.66 13.94 -13.71
CA LYS A 224 3.83 14.07 -12.27
C LYS A 224 4.73 15.24 -11.93
N LYS A 225 4.38 15.97 -10.87
CA LYS A 225 5.27 16.98 -10.31
C LYS A 225 6.60 16.35 -9.88
N PRO A 226 7.74 17.06 -10.04
CA PRO A 226 9.02 16.62 -9.50
C PRO A 226 8.93 16.35 -8.01
N ARG A 227 9.70 15.35 -7.53
CA ARG A 227 9.80 15.10 -6.09
C ARG A 227 10.71 16.12 -5.43
N THR A 228 10.40 16.46 -4.18
CA THR A 228 11.34 17.20 -3.34
C THR A 228 12.45 16.25 -2.90
N VAL A 229 13.71 16.67 -3.04
CA VAL A 229 14.87 15.90 -2.56
C VAL A 229 15.20 16.38 -1.15
N GLU A 230 15.29 15.44 -0.21
CA GLU A 230 15.76 15.68 1.16
C GLU A 230 17.02 14.88 1.41
N GLU A 231 18.05 15.56 1.87
CA GLU A 231 19.31 14.94 2.31
C GLU A 231 19.20 14.57 3.79
N ARG A 232 19.75 13.40 4.15
CA ARG A 232 19.71 12.88 5.51
C ARG A 232 20.98 12.14 5.87
N THR A 233 21.40 12.23 7.12
CA THR A 233 22.43 11.36 7.70
C THR A 233 21.75 10.37 8.63
N VAL A 234 21.95 9.07 8.38
CA VAL A 234 21.42 7.96 9.19
C VAL A 234 22.52 7.38 10.04
N LEU A 235 22.26 7.18 11.32
CA LEU A 235 23.23 6.72 12.32
C LEU A 235 22.80 5.34 12.86
N VAL A 236 23.64 4.32 12.62
CA VAL A 236 23.51 2.99 13.23
C VAL A 236 24.37 2.99 14.49
N ILE A 237 23.79 3.35 15.63
CA ILE A 237 24.47 3.49 16.92
C ILE A 237 24.35 2.16 17.68
N GLN A 238 25.48 1.53 18.00
CA GLN A 238 25.52 0.17 18.55
C GLN A 238 26.36 0.07 19.82
N ASP A 239 25.85 -0.76 20.74
CA ASP A 239 26.57 -1.29 21.89
C ASP A 239 26.36 -2.81 21.90
N GLY A 240 27.40 -3.58 21.60
CA GLY A 240 27.29 -5.02 21.39
C GLY A 240 26.18 -5.34 20.39
N ASN A 241 25.20 -6.13 20.81
CA ASN A 241 24.07 -6.59 20.00
C ASN A 241 22.90 -5.60 19.94
N CYS A 242 22.92 -4.57 20.77
CA CYS A 242 21.88 -3.57 20.84
C CYS A 242 22.12 -2.43 19.86
N THR A 243 21.08 -2.00 19.20
CA THR A 243 21.07 -0.84 18.31
C THR A 243 20.06 0.19 18.79
N ALA A 244 20.44 1.45 18.77
CA ALA A 244 19.54 2.55 19.08
C ALA A 244 18.52 2.72 17.98
N ILE A 245 17.25 2.78 18.34
CA ILE A 245 16.12 3.15 17.50
C ILE A 245 15.31 4.24 18.17
N CYS A 246 14.52 5.00 17.41
CA CYS A 246 13.63 6.01 18.00
C CYS A 246 12.24 5.94 17.35
N LYS A 247 11.23 6.30 18.13
CA LYS A 247 9.85 6.39 17.62
C LYS A 247 9.63 7.73 16.95
N ARG A 248 9.12 7.70 15.74
CA ARG A 248 8.77 8.92 15.00
C ARG A 248 7.56 9.63 15.62
N PRO A 249 7.46 10.95 15.42
CA PRO A 249 6.29 11.72 15.86
C PRO A 249 4.97 11.11 15.35
N PRO A 250 3.84 11.36 16.04
CA PRO A 250 2.53 10.81 15.66
C PRO A 250 1.93 11.43 14.38
N LYS A 251 2.60 12.43 13.81
CA LYS A 251 2.18 13.13 12.57
C LYS A 251 3.34 13.23 11.59
N GLY A 252 3.02 13.34 10.31
CA GLY A 252 4.00 13.48 9.23
C GLY A 252 4.36 12.16 8.54
N LEU A 253 5.43 12.19 7.77
CA LEU A 253 5.90 11.03 7.00
C LEU A 253 6.33 9.91 7.95
N LEU A 254 5.87 8.67 7.71
CA LEU A 254 6.18 7.48 8.52
C LEU A 254 5.80 7.64 10.01
N ALA A 255 4.77 8.44 10.31
CA ALA A 255 4.33 8.75 11.67
C ALA A 255 4.21 7.51 12.57
N GLY A 256 4.68 7.59 13.82
CA GLY A 256 4.56 6.56 14.84
C GLY A 256 5.28 5.23 14.58
N LEU A 257 6.03 5.12 13.47
CA LEU A 257 6.93 4.00 13.22
C LEU A 257 8.26 4.19 13.94
N TYR A 258 9.06 3.15 13.97
CA TYR A 258 10.41 3.22 14.50
C TYR A 258 11.41 3.49 13.38
N GLU A 259 12.50 4.18 13.72
CA GLU A 259 13.56 4.52 12.78
C GLU A 259 14.93 4.45 13.44
N LEU A 260 15.96 4.30 12.61
CA LEU A 260 17.32 4.59 13.05
C LEU A 260 17.47 6.10 13.31
N PRO A 261 18.21 6.52 14.34
CA PRO A 261 18.53 7.92 14.56
C PRO A 261 19.01 8.58 13.29
N ASN A 262 18.43 9.71 12.92
CA ASN A 262 18.80 10.42 11.70
C ASN A 262 18.59 11.92 11.82
N VAL A 263 19.33 12.68 11.05
CA VAL A 263 19.25 14.14 10.99
C VAL A 263 19.11 14.62 9.55
N SER A 264 18.52 15.81 9.38
CA SER A 264 18.46 16.48 8.09
C SER A 264 19.85 16.98 7.67
N GLY A 265 20.15 16.89 6.38
CA GLY A 265 21.43 17.24 5.79
C GLY A 265 22.50 16.15 5.95
N TYR A 266 23.63 16.36 5.28
CA TYR A 266 24.78 15.50 5.38
C TYR A 266 25.69 15.97 6.49
N LEU A 267 26.00 15.08 7.44
CA LEU A 267 27.04 15.30 8.43
C LEU A 267 28.36 14.71 7.92
N GLU A 268 29.44 15.42 8.18
CA GLU A 268 30.78 14.85 8.08
C GLU A 268 31.09 13.98 9.32
N ARG A 269 32.12 13.16 9.22
CA ARG A 269 32.49 12.17 10.25
C ARG A 269 32.60 12.77 11.66
N GLU A 270 33.24 13.91 11.80
CA GLU A 270 33.45 14.62 13.07
C GLU A 270 32.12 15.15 13.63
N GLN A 271 31.27 15.66 12.75
CA GLN A 271 29.93 16.16 13.12
C GLN A 271 29.03 15.02 13.58
N ALA A 272 29.10 13.84 12.93
CA ALA A 272 28.35 12.66 13.33
C ALA A 272 28.78 12.16 14.72
N LEU A 273 30.09 12.14 14.98
CA LEU A 273 30.63 11.80 16.32
C LEU A 273 30.17 12.80 17.39
N GLU A 274 30.23 14.10 17.08
CA GLU A 274 29.77 15.14 18.00
C GLU A 274 28.25 15.04 18.28
N TYR A 275 27.47 14.73 17.24
CA TYR A 275 26.04 14.51 17.42
C TYR A 275 25.75 13.33 18.36
N VAL A 276 26.45 12.20 18.19
CA VAL A 276 26.28 11.02 19.03
C VAL A 276 26.74 11.27 20.48
N LYS A 277 27.81 12.07 20.69
CA LYS A 277 28.19 12.54 22.03
C LYS A 277 27.09 13.38 22.70
N LYS A 278 26.42 14.25 21.94
CA LYS A 278 25.28 15.04 22.46
C LYS A 278 24.06 14.19 22.84
N LEU A 279 23.97 12.97 22.31
CA LEU A 279 22.99 11.99 22.75
C LEU A 279 23.37 11.31 24.10
N GLY A 280 24.47 11.71 24.74
CA GLY A 280 24.92 11.15 26.01
C GLY A 280 25.69 9.83 25.89
N THR A 281 26.18 9.49 24.70
CA THR A 281 26.98 8.29 24.45
C THR A 281 28.45 8.63 24.26
N GLU A 282 29.34 7.67 24.52
CA GLU A 282 30.78 7.78 24.23
C GLU A 282 31.12 6.95 22.99
N PRO A 283 31.35 7.58 21.81
CA PRO A 283 31.70 6.87 20.58
C PRO A 283 33.13 6.33 20.66
N LEU A 284 33.29 5.03 20.38
CA LEU A 284 34.55 4.31 20.32
C LEU A 284 35.06 4.13 18.90
N PHE A 285 34.15 3.97 17.94
CA PHE A 285 34.50 3.69 16.56
C PHE A 285 33.43 4.24 15.61
N ILE A 286 33.83 4.71 14.45
CA ILE A 286 32.91 5.15 13.37
C ILE A 286 33.37 4.60 12.04
N GLU A 287 32.40 4.08 11.28
CA GLU A 287 32.56 3.58 9.91
C GLU A 287 31.55 4.27 9.01
N GLU A 288 31.98 4.70 7.84
CA GLU A 288 31.08 5.23 6.82
C GLU A 288 30.42 4.08 6.06
N LEU A 289 29.10 4.14 5.93
CA LEU A 289 28.30 3.15 5.21
C LEU A 289 27.99 3.66 3.81
N PRO A 290 27.72 2.76 2.86
CA PRO A 290 27.33 3.15 1.50
C PRO A 290 26.12 4.08 1.49
N ASP A 291 26.16 5.08 0.62
CA ASP A 291 25.04 5.96 0.37
C ASP A 291 23.82 5.19 -0.09
N ALA A 292 22.64 5.66 0.29
CA ALA A 292 21.39 5.07 -0.10
C ALA A 292 20.36 6.12 -0.51
N LYS A 293 19.34 5.68 -1.23
CA LYS A 293 18.18 6.52 -1.54
C LYS A 293 16.87 5.77 -1.28
N HIS A 294 15.88 6.50 -0.87
CA HIS A 294 14.51 5.98 -0.80
C HIS A 294 13.53 6.95 -1.44
N ILE A 295 12.58 6.40 -2.22
CA ILE A 295 11.63 7.19 -3.00
C ILE A 295 10.24 7.01 -2.44
N PHE A 296 9.68 8.10 -1.93
CA PHE A 296 8.26 8.24 -1.59
C PHE A 296 7.46 8.82 -2.76
N SER A 297 6.16 8.99 -2.60
CA SER A 297 5.31 9.55 -3.66
C SER A 297 5.73 10.94 -4.12
N HIS A 298 6.11 11.81 -3.18
CA HIS A 298 6.41 13.23 -3.41
C HIS A 298 7.76 13.69 -2.85
N ILE A 299 8.50 12.80 -2.16
CA ILE A 299 9.80 13.07 -1.56
C ILE A 299 10.78 11.98 -1.99
N GLU A 300 12.04 12.34 -2.22
CA GLU A 300 13.18 11.43 -2.38
C GLU A 300 14.17 11.71 -1.24
N TRP A 301 14.43 10.72 -0.39
CA TRP A 301 15.53 10.80 0.55
C TRP A 301 16.83 10.34 -0.09
N ARG A 302 17.85 11.18 0.04
CA ARG A 302 19.26 10.84 -0.23
C ARG A 302 19.96 10.74 1.11
N MET A 303 20.56 9.59 1.37
CA MET A 303 21.02 9.26 2.71
C MET A 303 22.49 8.91 2.69
N LYS A 304 23.26 9.56 3.57
CA LYS A 304 24.62 9.18 4.01
C LYS A 304 24.47 8.38 5.30
N GLY A 305 25.24 7.31 5.48
CA GLY A 305 25.13 6.44 6.64
C GLY A 305 26.43 6.34 7.44
N TYR A 306 26.31 6.25 8.75
CA TYR A 306 27.43 5.92 9.63
C TYR A 306 27.04 4.80 10.59
N ARG A 307 27.96 3.83 10.79
CA ARG A 307 27.91 2.87 11.87
C ARG A 307 28.83 3.36 12.98
N ILE A 308 28.29 3.51 14.18
CA ILE A 308 29.02 4.08 15.32
C ILE A 308 28.88 3.12 16.50
N ARG A 309 30.01 2.56 16.96
CA ARG A 309 30.04 1.79 18.21
C ARG A 309 30.26 2.76 19.36
N VAL A 310 29.52 2.54 20.45
CA VAL A 310 29.60 3.33 21.68
C VAL A 310 29.98 2.46 22.87
N ALA A 311 30.51 3.06 23.94
CA ALA A 311 30.99 2.34 25.13
C ALA A 311 29.85 1.69 25.91
N SER A 312 28.73 2.39 26.03
CA SER A 312 27.50 1.88 26.65
C SER A 312 26.30 2.68 26.20
N LEU A 313 25.17 1.99 26.06
CA LEU A 313 23.85 2.57 25.84
C LEU A 313 23.03 2.69 27.13
N GLU A 314 23.45 2.05 28.24
CA GLU A 314 22.68 1.97 29.50
C GLU A 314 22.55 3.32 30.23
N ASN A 315 23.48 4.23 30.05
CA ASN A 315 23.52 5.53 30.73
C ASN A 315 23.02 6.70 29.87
N THR A 316 22.40 6.43 28.76
CA THR A 316 21.92 7.48 27.88
C THR A 316 20.59 8.04 28.35
N TYR A 317 20.62 9.21 28.99
CA TYR A 317 19.43 10.04 29.29
C TYR A 317 18.84 10.69 28.01
N THR A 318 18.78 9.94 26.93
CA THR A 318 18.28 10.44 25.65
C THR A 318 16.78 10.22 25.57
N GLN A 319 16.03 11.29 25.80
CA GLN A 319 14.60 11.27 25.60
C GLN A 319 14.27 10.73 24.20
N GLY A 320 13.60 9.56 24.14
CA GLY A 320 13.06 8.99 22.94
C GLY A 320 13.91 7.94 22.20
N LEU A 321 15.11 7.59 22.68
CA LEU A 321 15.85 6.42 22.16
C LEU A 321 15.44 5.15 22.91
N LEU A 322 15.27 4.07 22.14
CA LEU A 322 15.09 2.70 22.61
C LEU A 322 16.30 1.90 22.15
N PHE A 323 16.71 0.93 22.94
CA PHE A 323 17.80 0.03 22.61
C PHE A 323 17.23 -1.37 22.45
N ALA A 324 17.37 -1.91 21.28
CA ALA A 324 16.82 -3.21 20.94
C ALA A 324 17.88 -4.10 20.30
N ASP A 325 17.92 -5.35 20.71
CA ASP A 325 18.63 -6.35 19.93
C ASP A 325 17.86 -6.65 18.62
N LYS A 326 18.51 -7.38 17.73
CA LYS A 326 17.94 -7.71 16.43
C LYS A 326 16.62 -8.47 16.57
N LYS A 327 16.54 -9.48 17.44
CA LYS A 327 15.36 -10.34 17.59
C LYS A 327 14.19 -9.54 18.13
N GLU A 328 14.44 -8.69 19.11
CA GLU A 328 13.47 -7.80 19.68
C GLU A 328 12.98 -6.79 18.65
N SER A 329 13.90 -6.18 17.88
CA SER A 329 13.57 -5.25 16.80
C SER A 329 12.72 -5.89 15.71
N GLU A 330 13.11 -7.08 15.23
CA GLU A 330 12.35 -7.83 14.23
C GLU A 330 10.97 -8.25 14.73
N LYS A 331 10.80 -8.48 16.02
CA LYS A 331 9.52 -8.91 16.60
C LYS A 331 8.58 -7.76 16.93
N ASN A 332 9.08 -6.67 17.51
CA ASN A 332 8.25 -5.68 18.17
C ASN A 332 8.20 -4.33 17.45
N TYR A 333 9.25 -3.92 16.73
CA TYR A 333 9.35 -2.57 16.21
C TYR A 333 9.20 -2.55 14.69
N ALA A 334 8.20 -1.80 14.19
CA ALA A 334 7.99 -1.63 12.76
C ALA A 334 8.96 -0.56 12.21
N ILE A 335 10.02 -1.01 11.55
CA ILE A 335 11.01 -0.13 10.90
C ILE A 335 10.70 -0.08 9.39
N PRO A 336 10.37 1.10 8.83
CA PRO A 336 9.99 1.19 7.42
C PRO A 336 11.15 0.88 6.48
N SER A 337 10.81 0.35 5.30
CA SER A 337 11.77 0.01 4.25
C SER A 337 12.64 1.19 3.78
N ALA A 338 12.29 2.41 4.15
CA ALA A 338 13.12 3.59 3.93
C ALA A 338 14.52 3.47 4.56
N PHE A 339 14.63 2.76 5.69
CA PHE A 339 15.88 2.49 6.37
C PHE A 339 16.50 1.12 6.00
N GLY A 340 15.89 0.38 5.07
CA GLY A 340 16.29 -0.99 4.72
C GLY A 340 17.76 -1.15 4.32
N ALA A 341 18.35 -0.11 3.71
CA ALA A 341 19.78 -0.11 3.36
C ALA A 341 20.70 -0.19 4.59
N TYR A 342 20.22 0.32 5.74
CA TYR A 342 21.00 0.42 6.99
C TYR A 342 20.56 -0.57 8.06
N VAL A 343 19.34 -1.07 8.04
CA VAL A 343 18.82 -2.09 8.97
C VAL A 343 19.66 -3.38 8.93
N LYS A 344 20.25 -3.71 7.78
CA LYS A 344 21.16 -4.87 7.65
C LYS A 344 22.39 -4.78 8.58
N TYR A 345 22.82 -3.57 8.94
CA TYR A 345 23.95 -3.33 9.85
C TYR A 345 23.56 -3.37 11.33
N MET A 346 22.27 -3.53 11.66
CA MET A 346 21.83 -3.87 13.02
C MET A 346 22.12 -5.34 13.40
N LYS A 347 22.70 -6.11 12.47
CA LYS A 347 23.09 -7.51 12.69
C LYS A 347 24.50 -7.56 13.25
N GLU A 348 24.73 -8.56 14.13
CA GLU A 348 26.09 -9.02 14.44
C GLU A 348 26.77 -9.55 13.18
N GLU A 349 28.08 -9.36 13.12
CA GLU A 349 28.96 -10.21 12.36
C GLU A 349 29.25 -11.48 13.13
#